data_04240c0a38e7a8887264738a963862c6
#
_entry.id   04240c0a38e7a8887264738a963862c6
#
_cell.length_a   1.000
_cell.length_b   1.000
_cell.length_c   1.000
_cell.angle_alpha   90.00
_cell.angle_beta   90.00
_cell.angle_gamma   90.00
#
_symmetry.space_group_name_H-M   'P 1'
#
loop_
_entity.id
_entity.type
_entity.pdbx_description
1 polymer ?
#
loop_
_entity_poly.entity_id
_entity_poly.type
_entity_poly.pdbx_seq_one_letter_code
_entity_poly.pdbx_strand_id
1 'polypeptide(L)'
;MIRVCFRLTILKQKPLIEDKIMKIQINTDHNIKGHESLTVWVRQQVESALSRISEHITRVEVHLSDENGNKKSQNDKRCMIEARLEGHQPLAVTNQSETLEQAVEGASDKLIKLIDSTLGRLQDHKNHNTNPDEPGSKHTEQ
;
A
#
# COMPACT_ATOMS: atom_id res chain seq x y z
N MET A 1 12.57 -43.70 5.68
CA MET A 1 11.15 -43.41 5.71
C MET A 1 10.82 -42.30 6.67
N ILE A 2 11.25 -42.43 7.88
CA ILE A 2 11.01 -41.40 8.89
C ILE A 2 11.61 -40.07 8.46
N ARG A 3 12.70 -40.10 7.75
CA ARG A 3 13.39 -38.90 7.29
C ARG A 3 12.55 -38.05 6.35
N VAL A 4 11.74 -38.71 5.53
CA VAL A 4 10.90 -38.03 4.59
C VAL A 4 9.85 -37.21 5.33
N CYS A 5 9.30 -37.78 6.38
CA CYS A 5 8.31 -37.04 7.18
C CYS A 5 8.92 -35.84 7.86
N PHE A 6 10.17 -35.96 8.30
CA PHE A 6 10.90 -34.83 8.87
C PHE A 6 11.03 -33.68 7.91
N ARG A 7 11.42 -33.99 6.70
CA ARG A 7 11.58 -32.95 5.68
C ARG A 7 10.27 -32.23 5.39
N LEU A 8 9.20 -33.00 5.31
CA LEU A 8 7.89 -32.41 5.06
C LEU A 8 7.47 -31.46 6.19
N THR A 9 7.79 -31.85 7.41
CA THR A 9 7.47 -31.01 8.56
C THR A 9 8.24 -29.69 8.51
N ILE A 10 9.51 -29.75 8.17
CA ILE A 10 10.34 -28.55 8.06
C ILE A 10 9.83 -27.64 6.96
N LEU A 11 9.44 -28.21 5.83
CA LEU A 11 8.93 -27.43 4.72
C LEU A 11 7.64 -26.73 5.08
N LYS A 12 6.82 -27.35 5.89
CA LYS A 12 5.56 -26.73 6.31
C LYS A 12 5.76 -25.52 7.20
N GLN A 13 6.89 -25.42 7.86
CA GLN A 13 7.17 -24.29 8.73
C GLN A 13 7.54 -23.03 7.94
N LYS A 14 8.08 -23.19 6.75
CA LYS A 14 8.48 -22.05 5.94
C LYS A 14 7.33 -21.13 5.56
N PRO A 15 6.14 -21.63 5.23
CA PRO A 15 5.07 -20.72 4.82
C PRO A 15 4.65 -19.70 5.87
N LEU A 16 4.94 -19.95 7.13
CA LEU A 16 4.55 -19.02 8.19
C LEU A 16 5.23 -17.66 8.05
N ILE A 17 6.43 -17.64 7.51
CA ILE A 17 7.17 -16.40 7.34
C ILE A 17 6.67 -15.65 6.12
N GLU A 18 6.16 -16.36 5.14
CA GLU A 18 5.71 -15.79 3.89
C GLU A 18 4.28 -15.28 3.93
N ASP A 19 3.57 -15.56 5.00
CA ASP A 19 2.15 -15.19 5.10
C ASP A 19 1.91 -13.69 5.13
N LYS A 20 2.96 -12.92 5.32
CA LYS A 20 2.83 -11.47 5.38
C LYS A 20 3.27 -10.79 4.09
N ILE A 21 3.20 -11.49 2.99
CA ILE A 21 3.52 -10.91 1.71
C ILE A 21 2.33 -10.05 1.27
N MET A 22 2.61 -8.80 1.02
CA MET A 22 1.64 -7.86 0.51
C MET A 22 1.22 -8.27 -0.91
N LYS A 23 -0.08 -8.43 -1.12
CA LYS A 23 -0.60 -8.78 -2.44
C LYS A 23 -0.80 -7.52 -3.26
N ILE A 24 -0.21 -7.49 -4.45
CA ILE A 24 -0.34 -6.34 -5.33
C ILE A 24 -1.06 -6.76 -6.60
N GLN A 25 -2.18 -6.12 -6.86
CA GLN A 25 -2.96 -6.33 -8.08
C GLN A 25 -2.89 -5.07 -8.92
N ILE A 26 -2.61 -5.23 -10.20
CA ILE A 26 -2.47 -4.10 -11.11
C ILE A 26 -3.51 -4.24 -12.23
N ASN A 27 -4.31 -3.20 -12.39
CA ASN A 27 -5.34 -3.13 -13.42
C ASN A 27 -5.00 -1.98 -14.35
N THR A 28 -5.02 -2.25 -15.64
CA THR A 28 -4.74 -1.25 -16.66
C THR A 28 -5.93 -1.09 -17.56
N ASP A 29 -6.13 0.15 -18.01
CA ASP A 29 -7.14 0.48 -18.99
C ASP A 29 -6.71 -0.03 -20.37
N HIS A 30 -7.67 -0.24 -21.26
CA HIS A 30 -7.38 -0.71 -22.61
C HIS A 30 -6.60 0.32 -23.44
N ASN A 31 -6.60 1.57 -23.04
CA ASN A 31 -5.83 2.62 -23.71
C ASN A 31 -4.33 2.53 -23.42
N ILE A 32 -3.94 1.77 -22.42
CA ILE A 32 -2.54 1.64 -22.02
C ILE A 32 -1.90 0.49 -22.77
N LYS A 33 -0.77 0.79 -23.42
CA LYS A 33 -0.02 -0.20 -24.18
C LYS A 33 1.17 -0.73 -23.36
N GLY A 34 1.66 -1.91 -23.74
CA GLY A 34 2.81 -2.50 -23.08
C GLY A 34 2.50 -3.06 -21.71
N HIS A 35 1.40 -3.78 -21.59
CA HIS A 35 0.86 -4.21 -20.30
C HIS A 35 1.83 -5.02 -19.44
N GLU A 36 2.55 -5.96 -20.04
CA GLU A 36 3.37 -6.87 -19.25
C GLU A 36 4.56 -6.17 -18.59
N SER A 37 5.36 -5.47 -19.38
CA SER A 37 6.54 -4.77 -18.85
C SER A 37 6.13 -3.65 -17.91
N LEU A 38 5.05 -2.96 -18.23
CA LEU A 38 4.52 -1.91 -17.37
C LEU A 38 4.06 -2.49 -16.04
N THR A 39 3.35 -3.61 -16.08
CA THR A 39 2.85 -4.27 -14.88
C THR A 39 4.00 -4.69 -13.96
N VAL A 40 5.06 -5.24 -14.53
CA VAL A 40 6.23 -5.65 -13.76
C VAL A 40 6.89 -4.44 -13.12
N TRP A 41 7.08 -3.37 -13.91
CA TRP A 41 7.71 -2.15 -13.42
C TRP A 41 6.89 -1.53 -12.29
N VAL A 42 5.57 -1.40 -12.49
CA VAL A 42 4.68 -0.81 -11.49
C VAL A 42 4.71 -1.62 -10.20
N ARG A 43 4.68 -2.95 -10.32
CA ARG A 43 4.75 -3.83 -9.16
C ARG A 43 6.01 -3.58 -8.34
N GLN A 44 7.15 -3.51 -9.03
CA GLN A 44 8.43 -3.27 -8.38
C GLN A 44 8.47 -1.90 -7.71
N GLN A 45 7.93 -0.88 -8.37
CA GLN A 45 7.90 0.47 -7.81
C GLN A 45 7.03 0.53 -6.55
N VAL A 46 5.85 -0.06 -6.60
CA VAL A 46 4.93 -0.04 -5.47
C VAL A 46 5.49 -0.87 -4.32
N GLU A 47 6.03 -2.05 -4.60
CA GLU A 47 6.66 -2.88 -3.56
C GLU A 47 7.79 -2.13 -2.87
N SER A 48 8.64 -1.50 -3.66
CA SER A 48 9.79 -0.76 -3.14
C SER A 48 9.33 0.42 -2.28
N ALA A 49 8.35 1.17 -2.79
CA ALA A 49 7.84 2.34 -2.09
C ALA A 49 7.18 1.97 -0.76
N LEU A 50 6.47 0.86 -0.71
CA LEU A 50 5.70 0.46 0.46
C LEU A 50 6.41 -0.55 1.34
N SER A 51 7.67 -0.89 1.03
CA SER A 51 8.39 -1.94 1.75
C SER A 51 8.49 -1.67 3.26
N ARG A 52 8.71 -0.41 3.63
CA ARG A 52 8.87 -0.01 5.02
C ARG A 52 7.61 -0.26 5.85
N ILE A 53 6.45 -0.16 5.22
CA ILE A 53 5.17 -0.29 5.91
C ILE A 53 4.37 -1.51 5.47
N SER A 54 5.01 -2.43 4.76
CA SER A 54 4.35 -3.61 4.21
C SER A 54 3.73 -4.51 5.27
N GLU A 55 4.25 -4.49 6.49
CA GLU A 55 3.70 -5.27 7.60
C GLU A 55 2.24 -4.95 7.88
N HIS A 56 1.86 -3.72 7.65
CA HIS A 56 0.51 -3.25 7.95
C HIS A 56 -0.44 -3.38 6.77
N ILE A 57 0.10 -3.70 5.59
CA ILE A 57 -0.69 -3.74 4.37
C ILE A 57 -0.96 -5.19 3.98
N THR A 58 -2.21 -5.52 3.78
CA THR A 58 -2.60 -6.85 3.34
C THR A 58 -2.73 -6.93 1.83
N ARG A 59 -3.21 -5.86 1.19
CA ARG A 59 -3.46 -5.87 -0.24
C ARG A 59 -3.33 -4.46 -0.80
N VAL A 60 -2.81 -4.37 -2.01
CA VAL A 60 -2.72 -3.11 -2.76
C VAL A 60 -3.31 -3.34 -4.15
N GLU A 61 -4.19 -2.45 -4.58
CA GLU A 61 -4.72 -2.46 -5.93
C GLU A 61 -4.29 -1.18 -6.61
N VAL A 62 -3.70 -1.33 -7.79
CA VAL A 62 -3.25 -0.21 -8.61
C VAL A 62 -4.09 -0.17 -9.86
N HIS A 63 -4.67 0.98 -10.15
CA HIS A 63 -5.47 1.19 -11.35
C HIS A 63 -4.81 2.27 -12.19
N LEU A 64 -4.44 1.91 -13.40
CA LEU A 64 -3.79 2.81 -14.34
C LEU A 64 -4.74 3.10 -15.49
N SER A 65 -4.88 4.36 -15.84
CA SER A 65 -5.73 4.76 -16.97
C SER A 65 -5.12 5.91 -17.71
N ASP A 66 -5.47 5.99 -18.99
CA ASP A 66 -5.12 7.09 -19.85
C ASP A 66 -6.43 7.73 -20.31
N GLU A 67 -6.76 8.84 -19.70
CA GLU A 67 -8.06 9.44 -19.87
C GLU A 67 -8.31 10.01 -21.27
N ASN A 68 -7.24 10.38 -21.96
CA ASN A 68 -7.37 11.00 -23.27
C ASN A 68 -7.01 10.07 -24.43
N GLY A 69 -6.54 8.87 -24.14
CA GLY A 69 -6.18 7.91 -25.19
C GLY A 69 -5.10 8.43 -26.11
N ASN A 70 -5.46 8.66 -27.38
CA ASN A 70 -4.50 9.11 -28.39
C ASN A 70 -4.30 10.63 -28.39
N LYS A 71 -5.13 11.36 -27.68
CA LYS A 71 -5.01 12.82 -27.63
C LYS A 71 -4.00 13.19 -26.57
N LYS A 72 -3.02 14.01 -26.94
CA LYS A 72 -2.04 14.49 -26.00
C LYS A 72 -2.61 15.68 -25.25
N SER A 73 -2.81 15.48 -23.97
CA SER A 73 -3.20 16.54 -23.09
C SER A 73 -2.33 16.46 -21.86
N GLN A 74 -2.19 17.55 -21.16
CA GLN A 74 -1.38 17.57 -19.95
C GLN A 74 -2.09 16.79 -18.87
N ASN A 75 -1.33 15.94 -18.15
CA ASN A 75 -1.84 15.21 -16.98
C ASN A 75 -2.99 14.27 -17.31
N ASP A 76 -2.87 13.56 -18.46
CA ASP A 76 -3.90 12.61 -18.86
C ASP A 76 -3.64 11.20 -18.33
N LYS A 77 -2.47 10.94 -17.78
CA LYS A 77 -2.17 9.63 -17.19
C LYS A 77 -2.56 9.64 -15.72
N ARG A 78 -3.38 8.69 -15.34
CA ARG A 78 -3.95 8.62 -14.00
C ARG A 78 -3.55 7.32 -13.33
N CYS A 79 -3.13 7.42 -12.08
CA CYS A 79 -2.86 6.27 -11.24
C CYS A 79 -3.66 6.39 -9.95
N MET A 80 -4.47 5.38 -9.65
CA MET A 80 -5.16 5.27 -8.38
C MET A 80 -4.60 4.06 -7.66
N ILE A 81 -4.22 4.23 -6.40
CA ILE A 81 -3.72 3.14 -5.57
C ILE A 81 -4.60 3.03 -4.35
N GLU A 82 -5.14 1.85 -4.12
CA GLU A 82 -5.90 1.54 -2.92
C GLU A 82 -5.11 0.53 -2.09
N ALA A 83 -4.91 0.84 -0.82
CA ALA A 83 -4.24 -0.06 0.10
C ALA A 83 -5.20 -0.48 1.20
N ARG A 84 -5.20 -1.77 1.50
CA ARG A 84 -5.96 -2.32 2.62
C ARG A 84 -5.02 -2.60 3.76
N LEU A 85 -5.28 -1.96 4.88
CA LEU A 85 -4.52 -2.14 6.09
C LEU A 85 -5.25 -3.10 7.01
N GLU A 86 -4.46 -3.87 7.75
CA GLU A 86 -5.03 -4.84 8.68
C GLU A 86 -5.86 -4.13 9.73
N GLY A 87 -7.13 -4.49 9.83
CA GLY A 87 -8.01 -3.92 10.83
C GLY A 87 -8.54 -2.54 10.54
N HIS A 88 -8.33 -2.02 9.33
CA HIS A 88 -8.74 -0.66 8.98
C HIS A 88 -9.48 -0.63 7.66
N GLN A 89 -10.13 0.48 7.40
CA GLN A 89 -10.79 0.69 6.13
C GLN A 89 -9.75 0.95 5.04
N PRO A 90 -10.06 0.59 3.79
CA PRO A 90 -9.12 0.83 2.70
C PRO A 90 -8.83 2.31 2.53
N LEU A 91 -7.59 2.59 2.19
CA LEU A 91 -7.13 3.95 1.90
C LEU A 91 -6.83 4.04 0.41
N ALA A 92 -7.34 5.05 -0.25
CA ALA A 92 -7.13 5.25 -1.68
C ALA A 92 -6.61 6.63 -1.98
N VAL A 93 -5.69 6.71 -2.94
CA VAL A 93 -5.16 7.97 -3.43
C VAL A 93 -5.18 7.94 -4.96
N THR A 94 -5.20 9.12 -5.55
CA THR A 94 -5.13 9.28 -7.00
C THR A 94 -4.12 10.35 -7.34
N ASN A 95 -3.36 10.10 -8.42
CA ASN A 95 -2.44 11.08 -8.95
C ASN A 95 -2.54 11.08 -10.47
N GLN A 96 -2.49 12.28 -11.05
CA GLN A 96 -2.48 12.46 -12.49
C GLN A 96 -1.19 13.16 -12.89
N SER A 97 -0.61 12.76 -14.00
CA SER A 97 0.65 13.31 -14.49
C SER A 97 0.75 13.12 -16.00
N GLU A 98 1.78 13.69 -16.57
CA GLU A 98 2.02 13.56 -18.01
C GLU A 98 2.44 12.16 -18.41
N THR A 99 3.13 11.44 -17.51
CA THR A 99 3.59 10.09 -17.80
C THR A 99 3.04 9.14 -16.74
N LEU A 100 2.97 7.86 -17.10
CA LEU A 100 2.54 6.83 -16.16
C LEU A 100 3.51 6.68 -15.00
N GLU A 101 4.80 6.82 -15.27
CA GLU A 101 5.84 6.73 -14.24
C GLU A 101 5.63 7.80 -13.17
N GLN A 102 5.42 9.02 -13.60
CA GLN A 102 5.18 10.14 -12.68
C GLN A 102 3.86 9.95 -11.92
N ALA A 103 2.83 9.43 -12.61
CA ALA A 103 1.55 9.17 -11.97
C ALA A 103 1.69 8.12 -10.86
N VAL A 104 2.43 7.05 -11.11
CA VAL A 104 2.65 5.99 -10.13
C VAL A 104 3.49 6.49 -8.96
N GLU A 105 4.56 7.21 -9.24
CA GLU A 105 5.43 7.75 -8.18
C GLU A 105 4.66 8.70 -7.27
N GLY A 106 3.93 9.64 -7.87
CA GLY A 106 3.15 10.60 -7.10
C GLY A 106 2.04 9.94 -6.29
N ALA A 107 1.39 8.92 -6.85
CA ALA A 107 0.37 8.19 -6.12
C ALA A 107 0.99 7.41 -4.95
N SER A 108 2.15 6.80 -5.16
CA SER A 108 2.84 6.07 -4.11
C SER A 108 3.23 6.99 -2.95
N ASP A 109 3.76 8.17 -3.25
CA ASP A 109 4.12 9.15 -2.23
C ASP A 109 2.91 9.61 -1.44
N LYS A 110 1.81 9.88 -2.12
CA LYS A 110 0.57 10.27 -1.46
C LYS A 110 0.05 9.17 -0.54
N LEU A 111 0.13 7.94 -1.00
CA LEU A 111 -0.32 6.79 -0.23
C LEU A 111 0.52 6.61 1.04
N ILE A 112 1.84 6.71 0.92
CA ILE A 112 2.74 6.60 2.08
C ILE A 112 2.38 7.64 3.12
N LYS A 113 2.22 8.88 2.72
CA LYS A 113 1.86 9.96 3.65
C LYS A 113 0.52 9.70 4.31
N LEU A 114 -0.45 9.19 3.55
CA LEU A 114 -1.76 8.90 4.09
C LEU A 114 -1.71 7.75 5.10
N ILE A 115 -0.95 6.71 4.80
CA ILE A 115 -0.79 5.56 5.69
C ILE A 115 -0.06 5.99 6.98
N ASP A 116 1.04 6.72 6.84
CA ASP A 116 1.80 7.19 8.00
C ASP A 116 0.92 8.05 8.91
N SER A 117 0.14 8.94 8.33
CA SER A 117 -0.78 9.79 9.07
C SER A 117 -1.85 8.96 9.78
N THR A 118 -2.37 7.95 9.12
CA THR A 118 -3.41 7.09 9.68
C THR A 118 -2.86 6.25 10.84
N LEU A 119 -1.69 5.65 10.64
CA LEU A 119 -1.05 4.84 11.68
C LEU A 119 -0.62 5.69 12.87
N GLY A 120 -0.14 6.89 12.61
CA GLY A 120 0.24 7.82 13.68
C GLY A 120 -0.92 8.17 14.56
N ARG A 121 -2.06 8.52 13.97
CA ARG A 121 -3.26 8.84 14.75
C ARG A 121 -3.73 7.67 15.61
N LEU A 122 -3.58 6.46 15.11
CA LEU A 122 -3.99 5.27 15.85
C LEU A 122 -3.09 5.03 17.07
N GLN A 123 -1.81 5.29 16.93
CA GLN A 123 -0.89 5.18 18.06
C GLN A 123 -1.22 6.22 19.13
N ASP A 124 -1.54 7.42 18.71
CA ASP A 124 -1.92 8.47 19.65
C ASP A 124 -3.18 8.11 20.42
N HIS A 125 -4.16 7.55 19.73
CA HIS A 125 -5.39 7.11 20.38
C HIS A 125 -5.14 5.98 21.38
N LYS A 126 -4.26 5.06 21.04
CA LYS A 126 -3.92 3.98 21.97
C LYS A 126 -3.21 4.51 23.20
N ASN A 127 -2.27 5.42 22.99
CA ASN A 127 -1.53 6.00 24.10
C ASN A 127 -2.44 6.82 25.00
N HIS A 128 -3.44 7.46 24.43
CA HIS A 128 -4.38 8.26 25.22
C HIS A 128 -5.30 7.38 26.06
N ASN A 129 -5.61 6.19 25.55
CA ASN A 129 -6.51 5.29 26.26
C ASN A 129 -5.82 4.47 27.33
N THR A 130 -4.49 4.46 27.35
CA THR A 130 -3.79 3.66 28.34
C THR A 130 -3.52 4.40 29.64
N ASN A 131 -3.91 5.67 29.71
CA ASN A 131 -3.73 6.45 30.92
C ASN A 131 -5.06 7.00 31.39
N PRO A 132 -5.92 6.17 31.91
CA PRO A 132 -7.17 6.68 32.43
C PRO A 132 -7.02 7.47 33.72
N ASP A 133 -5.92 7.30 34.37
CA ASP A 133 -5.68 7.93 35.65
C ASP A 133 -4.90 9.21 35.55
N GLU A 134 -4.83 9.79 34.39
CA GLU A 134 -4.10 11.03 34.24
C GLU A 134 -5.02 12.17 34.60
N PRO A 135 -5.02 12.60 35.82
CA PRO A 135 -5.90 13.69 36.21
C PRO A 135 -5.36 15.01 35.78
N GLY A 136 -4.13 15.00 35.35
CA GLY A 136 -3.43 16.22 35.06
C GLY A 136 -4.10 17.11 34.13
N SER A 137 -4.76 16.55 33.34
CA SER A 137 -5.35 17.35 32.39
C SER A 137 -5.93 18.61 32.93
N LYS A 138 -5.87 18.87 33.91
CA LYS A 138 -6.36 20.08 34.30
C LYS A 138 -5.67 21.22 33.95
N HIS A 139 -5.59 21.32 33.47
CA HIS A 139 -5.35 22.18 33.26
C HIS A 139 -5.83 23.03 33.10
N THR A 140 -5.80 23.28 32.96
CA THR A 140 -6.14 23.98 32.78
C THR A 140 -6.34 24.94 33.14
N GLU A 141 -6.22 25.56 33.27
CA GLU A 141 -6.47 26.33 33.70
C GLU A 141 -6.29 27.30 33.63
N GLN A 142 -6.17 27.83 33.29
CA GLN A 142 -6.00 28.77 33.30
C GLN A 142 -5.83 29.44 32.84
#